data_9c733e2ad52c9aca83a7b26af9c43b36
#
_entry.id   9c733e2ad52c9aca83a7b26af9c43b36
#
_cell.length_a   1.000
_cell.length_b   1.000
_cell.length_c   1.000
_cell.angle_alpha   90.00
_cell.angle_beta   90.00
_cell.angle_gamma   90.00
#
_symmetry.space_group_name_H-M   'P 1'
#
loop_
_entity.id
_entity.type
_entity.pdbx_description
1 polymer ?
#
loop_
_entity_poly.entity_id
_entity_poly.type
_entity_poly.pdbx_seq_one_letter_code
_entity_poly.pdbx_strand_id
1 'polypeptide(L)'
;AAGLGVTVLPIVPLVTLALAQDLDFGVNPAPGPGESPAFYLTPTRDVKTLYVRCEVGGKVVEVTKSSVKSMSKVTVTFPRNEAVTTASCFVRSSFVDGDVVEQDVPVEWAYRLPLTIDLSRASADLEAKTVTVRASAKVEEAEIIAYGAHKAVLDKSVVSLGQGPGDVTVPFVGDPAEVVLLDVTLRTATAWSGFTYSPWFLDIPHDDVLFASDSDVITPDEEWKLQKVQEQLADVLDKYGAIVPVKLYVAGCTDTVGDSGHNRDLSERRAKSIARWLRAHGSTLPIFYYGFGEGLLAVQTGDGVDMLVNRRALYLVGANPPPRGSGIPGASWRAL
;
A
#
# COMPACT_ATOMS: atom_id res chain seq x y z
N ALA A 1 17.31 18.34 -1.52
CA ALA A 1 17.26 19.13 -0.30
C ALA A 1 16.71 18.24 0.80
N ALA A 2 17.47 18.09 1.89
CA ALA A 2 17.16 17.19 2.99
C ALA A 2 15.89 17.66 3.71
N GLY A 3 14.86 16.80 3.73
CA GLY A 3 13.69 16.99 4.56
C GLY A 3 14.06 16.70 6.01
N LEU A 4 13.86 17.67 6.88
CA LEU A 4 13.91 17.51 8.33
C LEU A 4 12.74 16.62 8.77
N GLY A 5 12.99 15.32 8.92
CA GLY A 5 12.08 14.40 9.55
C GLY A 5 11.96 14.73 11.02
N VAL A 6 10.81 15.21 11.46
CA VAL A 6 10.46 15.25 12.88
C VAL A 6 10.23 13.79 13.29
N THR A 7 11.23 13.21 13.96
CA THR A 7 11.10 11.89 14.57
C THR A 7 10.20 12.05 15.80
N VAL A 8 8.90 11.82 15.63
CA VAL A 8 8.02 11.58 16.79
C VAL A 8 8.38 10.18 17.29
N LEU A 9 9.17 10.12 18.34
CA LEU A 9 9.39 8.88 19.08
C LEU A 9 8.03 8.40 19.60
N PRO A 10 7.67 7.10 19.41
CA PRO A 10 6.47 6.56 20.02
C PRO A 10 6.59 6.78 21.55
N ILE A 11 5.54 7.32 22.14
CA ILE A 11 5.41 7.38 23.60
C ILE A 11 5.23 5.92 24.04
N VAL A 12 6.36 5.27 24.34
CA VAL A 12 6.34 3.99 25.04
C VAL A 12 5.80 4.31 26.44
N PRO A 13 4.70 3.71 26.89
CA PRO A 13 4.23 3.93 28.24
C PRO A 13 5.38 3.53 29.19
N LEU A 14 5.91 4.52 29.91
CA LEU A 14 6.81 4.26 31.01
C LEU A 14 5.96 3.56 32.07
N VAL A 15 6.07 2.25 32.16
CA VAL A 15 5.47 1.52 33.29
C VAL A 15 6.22 1.98 34.51
N THR A 16 5.63 2.94 35.24
CA THR A 16 6.10 3.34 36.56
C THR A 16 5.70 2.22 37.52
N LEU A 17 6.49 1.16 37.57
CA LEU A 17 6.37 0.13 38.59
C LEU A 17 6.66 0.79 39.94
N ALA A 18 5.77 0.62 40.90
CA ALA A 18 5.98 1.07 42.26
C ALA A 18 7.30 0.44 42.77
N LEU A 19 8.24 1.28 43.17
CA LEU A 19 9.56 0.91 43.65
C LEU A 19 9.38 0.03 44.90
N ALA A 20 9.66 -1.26 44.78
CA ALA A 20 10.20 -1.98 45.93
C ALA A 20 11.62 -1.42 46.15
N GLN A 21 11.91 -0.89 47.34
CA GLN A 21 13.19 -0.20 47.60
C GLN A 21 14.44 -1.06 47.31
N ASP A 22 14.25 -2.36 47.10
CA ASP A 22 15.32 -3.36 47.02
C ASP A 22 15.48 -4.04 45.64
N LEU A 23 14.57 -3.81 44.68
CA LEU A 23 14.57 -4.42 43.36
C LEU A 23 14.15 -3.39 42.30
N ASP A 24 14.98 -3.20 41.31
CA ASP A 24 14.61 -2.47 40.09
C ASP A 24 14.14 -3.44 39.00
N PHE A 25 13.05 -3.07 38.34
CA PHE A 25 12.44 -3.85 37.28
C PHE A 25 12.56 -3.15 35.93
N GLY A 26 12.77 -3.94 34.89
CA GLY A 26 12.79 -3.46 33.52
C GLY A 26 12.22 -4.48 32.56
N VAL A 27 11.90 -4.05 31.38
CA VAL A 27 11.40 -4.91 30.28
C VAL A 27 12.07 -4.52 28.98
N ASN A 28 12.19 -5.47 28.03
CA ASN A 28 12.39 -5.09 26.64
C ASN A 28 11.01 -4.68 26.09
N PRO A 29 10.71 -3.38 25.98
CA PRO A 29 9.36 -2.90 25.69
C PRO A 29 8.96 -3.13 24.24
N ALA A 30 9.94 -3.37 23.34
CA ALA A 30 9.69 -3.47 21.91
C ALA A 30 10.67 -4.46 21.23
N PRO A 31 10.54 -5.79 21.50
CA PRO A 31 11.40 -6.78 20.86
C PRO A 31 11.26 -6.74 19.34
N GLY A 32 12.40 -6.73 18.66
CA GLY A 32 12.49 -6.70 17.19
C GLY A 32 12.27 -8.06 16.54
N PRO A 33 12.41 -8.14 15.21
CA PRO A 33 12.37 -9.39 14.49
C PRO A 33 13.40 -10.40 15.03
N GLY A 34 12.93 -11.60 15.37
CA GLY A 34 13.80 -12.64 15.96
C GLY A 34 14.14 -12.48 17.44
N GLU A 35 13.85 -11.33 18.07
CA GLU A 35 14.08 -11.10 19.50
C GLU A 35 12.92 -11.67 20.33
N SER A 36 13.27 -12.21 21.51
CA SER A 36 12.29 -12.65 22.52
C SER A 36 12.03 -11.54 23.53
N PRO A 37 10.78 -11.39 24.02
CA PRO A 37 10.52 -10.49 25.14
C PRO A 37 11.32 -10.91 26.36
N ALA A 38 11.75 -9.94 27.16
CA ALA A 38 12.54 -10.21 28.36
C ALA A 38 12.15 -9.27 29.49
N PHE A 39 12.08 -9.82 30.68
CA PHE A 39 11.90 -9.11 31.94
C PHE A 39 13.24 -9.08 32.69
N TYR A 40 13.59 -7.94 33.22
CA TYR A 40 14.85 -7.69 33.89
C TYR A 40 14.62 -7.36 35.36
N LEU A 41 15.50 -7.90 36.22
CA LEU A 41 15.52 -7.62 37.64
C LEU A 41 16.94 -7.22 38.01
N THR A 42 17.10 -6.12 38.77
CA THR A 42 18.38 -5.65 39.27
C THR A 42 18.24 -5.39 40.78
N PRO A 43 18.78 -6.22 41.64
CA PRO A 43 18.71 -5.99 43.08
C PRO A 43 19.65 -4.85 43.51
N THR A 44 19.22 -4.04 44.46
CA THR A 44 20.02 -2.94 45.02
C THR A 44 20.97 -3.40 46.14
N ARG A 45 20.73 -4.61 46.68
CA ARG A 45 21.56 -5.29 47.66
C ARG A 45 21.73 -6.78 47.36
N ASP A 46 22.69 -7.47 47.98
CA ASP A 46 23.03 -8.87 47.72
C ASP A 46 21.82 -9.80 48.05
N VAL A 47 21.41 -10.61 47.10
CA VAL A 47 20.31 -11.57 47.22
C VAL A 47 20.88 -12.97 47.41
N LYS A 48 20.42 -13.68 48.44
CA LYS A 48 20.76 -15.09 48.71
C LYS A 48 20.04 -16.01 47.70
N THR A 49 18.75 -15.80 47.50
CA THR A 49 17.94 -16.56 46.54
C THR A 49 16.90 -15.64 45.87
N LEU A 50 16.88 -15.61 44.54
CA LEU A 50 15.88 -14.95 43.72
C LEU A 50 15.07 -16.03 43.01
N TYR A 51 13.75 -16.03 43.23
CA TYR A 51 12.79 -16.86 42.51
C TYR A 51 11.84 -15.98 41.73
N VAL A 52 11.66 -16.31 40.47
CA VAL A 52 10.73 -15.61 39.55
C VAL A 52 9.87 -16.65 38.85
N ARG A 53 8.56 -16.48 38.90
CA ARG A 53 7.57 -17.30 38.20
C ARG A 53 6.67 -16.39 37.38
N CYS A 54 6.67 -16.55 36.06
CA CYS A 54 5.87 -15.74 35.14
C CYS A 54 4.88 -16.61 34.38
N GLU A 55 3.66 -16.13 34.24
CA GLU A 55 2.64 -16.70 33.36
C GLU A 55 2.55 -15.89 32.07
N VAL A 56 2.79 -16.53 30.93
CA VAL A 56 2.94 -15.91 29.61
C VAL A 56 2.17 -16.74 28.58
N GLY A 57 1.05 -16.23 28.08
CA GLY A 57 0.25 -16.93 27.07
C GLY A 57 -0.11 -18.36 27.42
N GLY A 58 -0.49 -18.61 28.68
CA GLY A 58 -0.86 -19.93 29.20
C GLY A 58 0.34 -20.85 29.48
N LYS A 59 1.59 -20.36 29.38
CA LYS A 59 2.81 -21.08 29.75
C LYS A 59 3.41 -20.49 31.02
N VAL A 60 4.11 -21.31 31.79
CA VAL A 60 4.85 -20.88 32.97
C VAL A 60 6.33 -20.86 32.65
N VAL A 61 6.99 -19.75 33.00
CA VAL A 61 8.45 -19.58 32.95
C VAL A 61 8.94 -19.36 34.37
N GLU A 62 9.85 -20.21 34.83
CA GLU A 62 10.43 -20.14 36.18
C GLU A 62 11.95 -19.95 36.10
N VAL A 63 12.47 -19.07 36.94
CA VAL A 63 13.91 -18.83 37.08
C VAL A 63 14.25 -18.77 38.58
N THR A 64 15.24 -19.57 38.99
CA THR A 64 15.80 -19.50 40.32
C THR A 64 17.29 -19.17 40.19
N LYS A 65 17.77 -18.17 40.92
CA LYS A 65 19.17 -17.78 40.99
C LYS A 65 19.61 -17.69 42.46
N SER A 66 20.80 -18.23 42.74
CA SER A 66 21.42 -18.14 44.06
C SER A 66 22.57 -17.15 44.02
N SER A 67 22.79 -16.44 45.12
CA SER A 67 23.94 -15.51 45.30
C SER A 67 24.02 -14.42 44.23
N VAL A 68 22.90 -13.72 43.98
CA VAL A 68 22.84 -12.60 43.03
C VAL A 68 23.42 -11.37 43.70
N LYS A 69 24.47 -10.80 43.12
CA LYS A 69 25.11 -9.61 43.63
C LYS A 69 24.28 -8.36 43.38
N SER A 70 24.38 -7.39 44.28
CA SER A 70 23.86 -6.04 44.09
C SER A 70 24.26 -5.50 42.73
N MET A 71 23.35 -4.77 42.08
CA MET A 71 23.50 -4.16 40.75
C MET A 71 23.70 -5.18 39.60
N SER A 72 23.54 -6.48 39.84
CA SER A 72 23.65 -7.50 38.81
C SER A 72 22.31 -7.73 38.15
N LYS A 73 22.27 -7.56 36.82
CA LYS A 73 21.05 -7.76 36.03
C LYS A 73 20.74 -9.26 35.87
N VAL A 74 19.57 -9.67 36.31
CA VAL A 74 19.00 -10.99 36.04
C VAL A 74 17.95 -10.86 34.92
N THR A 75 18.04 -11.72 33.91
CA THR A 75 17.15 -11.71 32.77
C THR A 75 16.24 -12.94 32.80
N VAL A 76 14.94 -12.71 32.66
CA VAL A 76 13.92 -13.74 32.42
C VAL A 76 13.42 -13.57 30.99
N THR A 77 13.72 -14.53 30.12
CA THR A 77 13.33 -14.47 28.70
C THR A 77 12.04 -15.24 28.50
N PHE A 78 11.07 -14.63 27.81
CA PHE A 78 9.79 -15.26 27.50
C PHE A 78 9.83 -15.93 26.12
N PRO A 79 9.05 -17.02 25.93
CA PRO A 79 8.87 -17.59 24.61
C PRO A 79 8.30 -16.55 23.64
N ARG A 80 8.88 -16.44 22.44
CA ARG A 80 8.34 -15.54 21.40
C ARG A 80 6.99 -16.05 20.93
N ASN A 81 5.97 -15.21 21.05
CA ASN A 81 4.66 -15.39 20.47
C ASN A 81 4.06 -14.00 20.25
N GLU A 82 3.91 -13.59 18.99
CA GLU A 82 3.47 -12.24 18.63
C GLU A 82 2.01 -11.93 19.01
N ALA A 83 1.22 -12.97 19.28
CA ALA A 83 -0.13 -12.82 19.82
C ALA A 83 -0.15 -12.56 21.34
N VAL A 84 0.99 -12.67 22.02
CA VAL A 84 1.11 -12.48 23.46
C VAL A 84 1.98 -11.27 23.74
N THR A 85 1.43 -10.27 24.41
CA THR A 85 2.06 -8.98 24.69
C THR A 85 2.12 -8.66 26.19
N THR A 86 1.70 -9.61 27.04
CA THR A 86 1.68 -9.41 28.48
C THR A 86 2.14 -10.68 29.22
N ALA A 87 2.66 -10.49 30.42
CA ALA A 87 2.94 -11.53 31.38
C ALA A 87 2.56 -11.06 32.79
N SER A 88 2.24 -12.00 33.67
CA SER A 88 2.12 -11.76 35.12
C SER A 88 3.25 -12.51 35.81
N CYS A 89 4.12 -11.79 36.51
CA CYS A 89 5.28 -12.36 37.18
C CYS A 89 5.17 -12.23 38.70
N PHE A 90 5.35 -13.32 39.41
CA PHE A 90 5.59 -13.34 40.85
C PHE A 90 7.11 -13.39 41.10
N VAL A 91 7.59 -12.48 41.91
CA VAL A 91 9.01 -12.36 42.30
C VAL A 91 9.15 -12.54 43.79
N ARG A 92 10.03 -13.46 44.21
CA ARG A 92 10.44 -13.64 45.63
C ARG A 92 11.95 -13.51 45.75
N SER A 93 12.39 -12.55 46.52
CA SER A 93 13.81 -12.30 46.84
C SER A 93 14.07 -12.52 48.29
N SER A 94 14.99 -13.44 48.60
CA SER A 94 15.53 -13.62 49.96
C SER A 94 16.92 -13.00 50.01
N PHE A 95 17.11 -11.96 50.78
CA PHE A 95 18.37 -11.24 50.90
C PHE A 95 19.36 -11.89 51.86
N VAL A 96 20.65 -11.51 51.80
CA VAL A 96 21.72 -12.09 52.63
C VAL A 96 21.51 -11.75 54.11
N ASP A 97 20.94 -10.59 54.42
CA ASP A 97 20.62 -10.09 55.75
C ASP A 97 19.38 -10.77 56.39
N GLY A 98 18.65 -11.62 55.63
CA GLY A 98 17.51 -12.38 56.10
C GLY A 98 16.16 -11.85 55.70
N ASP A 99 16.11 -10.65 55.09
CA ASP A 99 14.86 -10.08 54.60
C ASP A 99 14.27 -10.88 53.41
N VAL A 100 12.96 -10.89 53.28
CA VAL A 100 12.25 -11.52 52.17
C VAL A 100 11.25 -10.49 51.58
N VAL A 101 11.35 -10.28 50.29
CA VAL A 101 10.39 -9.45 49.53
C VAL A 101 9.68 -10.29 48.50
N GLU A 102 8.38 -10.19 48.49
CA GLU A 102 7.50 -10.83 47.50
C GLU A 102 6.68 -9.77 46.77
N GLN A 103 6.58 -9.87 45.43
CA GLN A 103 5.89 -8.87 44.61
C GLN A 103 5.34 -9.50 43.35
N ASP A 104 4.09 -9.12 42.99
CA ASP A 104 3.50 -9.37 41.69
C ASP A 104 3.84 -8.20 40.74
N VAL A 105 4.33 -8.53 39.57
CA VAL A 105 4.81 -7.56 38.58
C VAL A 105 4.12 -7.83 37.25
N PRO A 106 3.21 -6.96 36.81
CA PRO A 106 2.71 -7.02 35.45
C PRO A 106 3.80 -6.56 34.47
N VAL A 107 3.97 -7.30 33.38
CA VAL A 107 4.97 -7.02 32.34
C VAL A 107 4.24 -6.90 31.01
N GLU A 108 4.54 -5.82 30.28
CA GLU A 108 3.93 -5.54 28.96
C GLU A 108 4.99 -5.22 27.93
N TRP A 109 4.76 -5.61 26.68
CA TRP A 109 5.62 -5.30 25.55
C TRP A 109 4.82 -5.22 24.25
N ALA A 110 5.39 -4.60 23.22
CA ALA A 110 4.83 -4.59 21.86
C ALA A 110 5.93 -4.98 20.87
N TYR A 111 5.68 -6.03 20.05
CA TYR A 111 6.66 -6.42 19.05
C TYR A 111 6.85 -5.35 17.97
N ARG A 112 8.11 -5.02 17.65
CA ARG A 112 8.43 -4.23 16.45
C ARG A 112 8.40 -5.16 15.25
N LEU A 113 7.24 -5.23 14.61
CA LEU A 113 7.08 -5.98 13.37
C LEU A 113 7.31 -5.04 12.19
N PRO A 114 8.08 -5.46 11.16
CA PRO A 114 8.24 -4.66 9.96
C PRO A 114 6.88 -4.54 9.26
N LEU A 115 6.54 -3.31 8.85
CA LEU A 115 5.39 -3.07 8.00
C LEU A 115 5.83 -3.20 6.55
N THR A 116 5.32 -4.21 5.84
CA THR A 116 5.48 -4.36 4.40
C THR A 116 4.17 -4.08 3.68
N ILE A 117 4.27 -3.47 2.49
CA ILE A 117 3.13 -3.10 1.65
C ILE A 117 3.27 -3.83 0.32
N ASP A 118 2.25 -4.60 -0.05
CA ASP A 118 2.16 -5.24 -1.36
C ASP A 118 1.38 -4.33 -2.31
N LEU A 119 2.09 -3.75 -3.27
CA LEU A 119 1.56 -2.88 -4.31
C LEU A 119 1.09 -3.63 -5.57
N SER A 120 1.36 -4.93 -5.68
CA SER A 120 0.96 -5.71 -6.87
C SER A 120 -0.55 -5.77 -7.06
N ARG A 121 -1.31 -5.55 -5.98
CA ARG A 121 -2.77 -5.52 -5.95
C ARG A 121 -3.33 -4.15 -5.60
N ALA A 122 -2.48 -3.12 -5.64
CA ALA A 122 -2.91 -1.75 -5.37
C ALA A 122 -3.96 -1.30 -6.39
N SER A 123 -4.99 -0.64 -5.92
CA SER A 123 -6.06 -0.09 -6.76
C SER A 123 -6.58 1.22 -6.20
N ALA A 124 -7.05 2.11 -7.08
CA ALA A 124 -7.78 3.30 -6.67
C ALA A 124 -9.25 3.20 -7.09
N ASP A 125 -10.10 3.84 -6.32
CA ASP A 125 -11.49 4.11 -6.63
C ASP A 125 -11.67 5.64 -6.64
N LEU A 126 -11.93 6.20 -7.83
CA LEU A 126 -12.03 7.66 -8.00
C LEU A 126 -13.34 8.21 -7.45
N GLU A 127 -14.41 7.44 -7.51
CA GLU A 127 -15.72 7.84 -6.99
C GLU A 127 -15.68 7.87 -5.46
N ALA A 128 -15.14 6.81 -4.85
CA ALA A 128 -14.96 6.73 -3.41
C ALA A 128 -13.77 7.56 -2.89
N LYS A 129 -12.90 8.07 -3.78
CA LYS A 129 -11.64 8.77 -3.46
C LYS A 129 -10.76 7.97 -2.51
N THR A 130 -10.50 6.72 -2.84
CA THR A 130 -9.70 5.81 -2.02
C THR A 130 -8.61 5.13 -2.82
N VAL A 131 -7.52 4.77 -2.12
CA VAL A 131 -6.52 3.82 -2.61
C VAL A 131 -6.47 2.63 -1.65
N THR A 132 -6.50 1.41 -2.20
CA THR A 132 -6.42 0.17 -1.43
C THR A 132 -5.11 -0.52 -1.73
N VAL A 133 -4.40 -0.93 -0.67
CA VAL A 133 -3.16 -1.71 -0.70
C VAL A 133 -3.24 -2.85 0.30
N ARG A 134 -2.32 -3.81 0.23
CA ARG A 134 -2.25 -4.88 1.22
C ARG A 134 -1.09 -4.68 2.17
N ALA A 135 -1.38 -4.59 3.47
CA ALA A 135 -0.40 -4.41 4.54
C ALA A 135 -0.18 -5.69 5.35
N SER A 136 1.05 -5.95 5.79
CA SER A 136 1.42 -7.13 6.58
C SER A 136 1.01 -7.04 8.05
N ALA A 137 0.68 -5.85 8.55
CA ALA A 137 0.31 -5.59 9.94
C ALA A 137 -0.88 -4.63 10.02
N LYS A 138 -1.49 -4.53 11.21
CA LYS A 138 -2.55 -3.56 11.49
C LYS A 138 -2.01 -2.14 11.34
N VAL A 139 -2.61 -1.37 10.46
CA VAL A 139 -2.31 0.06 10.23
C VAL A 139 -3.23 0.90 11.09
N GLU A 140 -2.66 1.77 11.90
CA GLU A 140 -3.42 2.65 12.79
C GLU A 140 -3.68 4.00 12.17
N GLU A 141 -2.73 4.49 11.38
CA GLU A 141 -2.76 5.84 10.79
C GLU A 141 -2.14 5.84 9.39
N ALA A 142 -2.65 6.69 8.52
CA ALA A 142 -2.03 7.03 7.26
C ALA A 142 -1.84 8.55 7.14
N GLU A 143 -0.64 8.98 6.70
CA GLU A 143 -0.37 10.34 6.23
C GLU A 143 -0.41 10.30 4.70
N ILE A 144 -1.16 11.20 4.08
CA ILE A 144 -1.36 11.28 2.64
C ILE A 144 -0.98 12.67 2.15
N ILE A 145 -0.16 12.74 1.10
CA ILE A 145 0.13 13.98 0.36
C ILE A 145 -0.34 13.76 -1.08
N ALA A 146 -1.29 14.57 -1.52
CA ALA A 146 -1.77 14.56 -2.90
C ALA A 146 -1.03 15.63 -3.72
N TYR A 147 -0.47 15.21 -4.84
CA TYR A 147 0.22 16.08 -5.80
C TYR A 147 -0.55 16.17 -7.10
N GLY A 148 -0.65 17.39 -7.62
CA GLY A 148 -1.14 17.69 -8.96
C GLY A 148 -0.03 17.83 -9.99
N ALA A 149 -0.35 18.43 -11.14
CA ALA A 149 0.60 18.76 -12.18
C ALA A 149 1.78 19.59 -11.63
N HIS A 150 2.97 19.37 -12.20
CA HIS A 150 4.22 20.03 -11.78
C HIS A 150 4.59 19.86 -10.30
N LYS A 151 4.12 18.76 -9.67
CA LYS A 151 4.31 18.45 -8.24
C LYS A 151 3.71 19.49 -7.28
N ALA A 152 2.71 20.24 -7.72
CA ALA A 152 1.98 21.12 -6.82
C ALA A 152 1.31 20.28 -5.72
N VAL A 153 1.49 20.65 -4.44
CA VAL A 153 0.80 20.01 -3.33
C VAL A 153 -0.65 20.50 -3.34
N LEU A 154 -1.59 19.57 -3.56
CA LEU A 154 -3.03 19.83 -3.56
C LEU A 154 -3.62 19.69 -2.17
N ASP A 155 -3.17 18.67 -1.44
CA ASP A 155 -3.62 18.38 -0.09
C ASP A 155 -2.57 17.62 0.71
N LYS A 156 -2.65 17.78 2.04
CA LYS A 156 -1.90 16.98 3.01
C LYS A 156 -2.80 16.66 4.19
N SER A 157 -3.06 15.38 4.41
CA SER A 157 -3.96 14.91 5.46
C SER A 157 -3.38 13.73 6.24
N VAL A 158 -3.89 13.56 7.46
CA VAL A 158 -3.59 12.42 8.33
C VAL A 158 -4.92 11.82 8.76
N VAL A 159 -5.07 10.51 8.60
CA VAL A 159 -6.30 9.79 8.90
C VAL A 159 -6.03 8.60 9.80
N SER A 160 -6.89 8.41 10.81
CA SER A 160 -6.89 7.21 11.64
C SER A 160 -7.64 6.09 10.90
N LEU A 161 -7.03 4.91 10.80
CA LEU A 161 -7.55 3.80 10.02
C LEU A 161 -8.00 2.61 10.88
N GLY A 162 -7.13 2.07 11.73
CA GLY A 162 -7.42 0.89 12.53
C GLY A 162 -7.67 -0.39 11.71
N GLN A 163 -7.10 -0.50 10.50
CA GLN A 163 -7.36 -1.56 9.51
C GLN A 163 -6.22 -2.57 9.39
N GLY A 164 -6.53 -3.79 8.93
CA GLY A 164 -5.56 -4.85 8.66
C GLY A 164 -5.27 -5.76 9.87
N PRO A 165 -4.30 -6.70 9.75
CA PRO A 165 -3.52 -7.00 8.53
C PRO A 165 -4.40 -7.45 7.36
N GLY A 166 -3.93 -7.23 6.16
CA GLY A 166 -4.67 -7.51 4.92
C GLY A 166 -4.89 -6.24 4.11
N ASP A 167 -6.05 -6.13 3.47
CA ASP A 167 -6.38 -4.97 2.66
C ASP A 167 -6.63 -3.75 3.55
N VAL A 168 -5.96 -2.65 3.20
CA VAL A 168 -6.04 -1.33 3.86
C VAL A 168 -6.48 -0.32 2.84
N THR A 169 -7.59 0.34 3.10
CA THR A 169 -8.18 1.37 2.25
C THR A 169 -7.93 2.74 2.85
N VAL A 170 -7.20 3.57 2.12
CA VAL A 170 -6.78 4.91 2.52
C VAL A 170 -7.57 5.94 1.72
N PRO A 171 -8.37 6.80 2.37
CA PRO A 171 -9.05 7.90 1.69
C PRO A 171 -8.05 9.00 1.34
N PHE A 172 -8.30 9.70 0.22
CA PHE A 172 -7.54 10.89 -0.16
C PHE A 172 -8.49 12.08 -0.44
N VAL A 173 -7.98 13.29 -0.27
CA VAL A 173 -8.72 14.53 -0.48
C VAL A 173 -8.28 15.15 -1.81
N GLY A 174 -9.12 15.99 -2.38
CA GLY A 174 -8.89 16.68 -3.64
C GLY A 174 -9.85 16.24 -4.75
N ASP A 175 -9.77 16.92 -5.88
CA ASP A 175 -10.47 16.50 -7.09
C ASP A 175 -9.68 15.35 -7.75
N PRO A 176 -10.28 14.16 -7.93
CA PRO A 176 -9.60 13.04 -8.58
C PRO A 176 -9.06 13.37 -9.98
N ALA A 177 -9.66 14.32 -10.69
CA ALA A 177 -9.19 14.76 -11.99
C ALA A 177 -7.86 15.56 -11.92
N GLU A 178 -7.56 16.16 -10.79
CA GLU A 178 -6.33 16.95 -10.56
C GLU A 178 -5.22 16.15 -9.86
N VAL A 179 -5.57 15.07 -9.14
CA VAL A 179 -4.60 14.27 -8.39
C VAL A 179 -3.78 13.38 -9.32
N VAL A 180 -2.52 13.72 -9.48
CA VAL A 180 -1.57 12.97 -10.32
C VAL A 180 -0.83 11.89 -9.54
N LEU A 181 -0.42 12.19 -8.31
CA LEU A 181 0.35 11.28 -7.46
C LEU A 181 -0.09 11.40 -6.01
N LEU A 182 -0.25 10.27 -5.36
CA LEU A 182 -0.40 10.15 -3.91
C LEU A 182 0.91 9.64 -3.31
N ASP A 183 1.42 10.31 -2.30
CA ASP A 183 2.50 9.84 -1.42
C ASP A 183 1.86 9.47 -0.09
N VAL A 184 1.93 8.19 0.26
CA VAL A 184 1.22 7.63 1.40
C VAL A 184 2.21 7.00 2.35
N THR A 185 2.17 7.41 3.61
CA THR A 185 2.91 6.78 4.71
C THR A 185 1.92 6.10 5.64
N LEU A 186 2.02 4.79 5.76
CA LEU A 186 1.24 3.98 6.71
C LEU A 186 2.02 3.79 7.99
N ARG A 187 1.33 3.87 9.14
CA ARG A 187 1.92 3.75 10.46
C ARG A 187 1.20 2.68 11.28
N THR A 188 1.99 1.86 11.96
CA THR A 188 1.54 0.96 13.03
C THR A 188 1.96 1.55 14.37
N ALA A 189 1.67 0.90 15.50
CA ALA A 189 2.16 1.31 16.81
C ALA A 189 3.71 1.36 16.90
N THR A 190 4.44 0.60 16.07
CA THR A 190 5.89 0.41 16.22
C THR A 190 6.70 0.54 14.92
N ALA A 191 6.05 0.70 13.77
CA ALA A 191 6.70 0.76 12.45
C ALA A 191 5.95 1.70 11.50
N TRP A 192 6.63 2.08 10.43
CA TRP A 192 6.02 2.80 9.31
C TRP A 192 6.57 2.28 7.98
N SER A 193 5.80 2.49 6.92
CA SER A 193 6.23 2.21 5.55
C SER A 193 5.53 3.16 4.60
N GLY A 194 6.25 3.66 3.60
CA GLY A 194 5.72 4.58 2.59
C GLY A 194 5.63 3.95 1.21
N PHE A 195 4.70 4.46 0.40
CA PHE A 195 4.58 4.13 -1.02
C PHE A 195 4.01 5.31 -1.78
N THR A 196 4.21 5.31 -3.09
CA THR A 196 3.54 6.24 -4.00
C THR A 196 2.56 5.49 -4.88
N TYR A 197 1.42 6.11 -5.18
CA TYR A 197 0.41 5.58 -6.09
C TYR A 197 -0.16 6.70 -6.96
N SER A 198 -0.29 6.45 -8.26
CA SER A 198 -0.92 7.40 -9.18
C SER A 198 -2.32 6.91 -9.54
N PRO A 199 -3.39 7.57 -9.07
CA PRO A 199 -4.75 7.32 -9.52
C PRO A 199 -5.05 8.00 -10.85
N TRP A 200 -4.17 8.89 -11.30
CA TRP A 200 -4.34 9.72 -12.48
C TRP A 200 -4.42 8.91 -13.76
N PHE A 201 -5.40 9.25 -14.58
CA PHE A 201 -5.47 8.85 -15.96
C PHE A 201 -6.10 9.97 -16.80
N LEU A 202 -5.82 9.97 -18.10
CA LEU A 202 -6.34 10.91 -19.06
C LEU A 202 -6.79 10.16 -20.32
N ASP A 203 -7.97 10.47 -20.83
CA ASP A 203 -8.40 10.06 -22.18
C ASP A 203 -7.96 11.16 -23.17
N ILE A 204 -7.16 10.79 -24.16
CA ILE A 204 -6.66 11.71 -25.17
C ILE A 204 -7.80 12.02 -26.16
N PRO A 205 -8.26 13.27 -26.27
CA PRO A 205 -9.25 13.65 -27.28
C PRO A 205 -8.70 13.42 -28.70
N HIS A 206 -9.45 12.76 -29.54
CA HIS A 206 -8.97 12.35 -30.85
C HIS A 206 -10.11 12.17 -31.87
N ASP A 207 -9.73 12.10 -33.13
CA ASP A 207 -10.60 11.65 -34.23
C ASP A 207 -10.48 10.13 -34.34
N ASP A 208 -11.60 9.41 -34.39
CA ASP A 208 -11.60 7.95 -34.47
C ASP A 208 -11.00 7.43 -35.78
N VAL A 209 -10.11 6.44 -35.68
CA VAL A 209 -9.59 5.72 -36.84
C VAL A 209 -10.69 4.82 -37.40
N LEU A 210 -10.99 5.01 -38.67
CA LEU A 210 -12.01 4.22 -39.37
C LEU A 210 -11.36 2.99 -40.01
N PHE A 211 -11.89 1.83 -39.68
CA PHE A 211 -11.49 0.56 -40.29
C PHE A 211 -12.53 0.07 -41.26
N ALA A 212 -12.09 -0.56 -42.34
CA ALA A 212 -13.02 -1.30 -43.21
C ALA A 212 -13.75 -2.42 -42.43
N SER A 213 -14.86 -2.91 -42.98
CA SER A 213 -15.60 -4.00 -42.34
C SER A 213 -14.69 -5.20 -42.11
N ASP A 214 -14.76 -5.77 -40.89
CA ASP A 214 -13.96 -6.91 -40.44
C ASP A 214 -12.43 -6.77 -40.63
N SER A 215 -11.92 -5.54 -40.73
CA SER A 215 -10.52 -5.21 -40.95
C SER A 215 -9.90 -4.52 -39.73
N ASP A 216 -8.61 -4.75 -39.51
CA ASP A 216 -7.76 -4.04 -38.56
C ASP A 216 -6.59 -3.29 -39.26
N VAL A 217 -6.69 -3.14 -40.59
CA VAL A 217 -5.70 -2.40 -41.40
C VAL A 217 -5.98 -0.89 -41.31
N ILE A 218 -4.95 -0.13 -40.89
CA ILE A 218 -4.96 1.33 -40.91
C ILE A 218 -4.59 1.77 -42.33
N THR A 219 -5.50 2.50 -42.99
CA THR A 219 -5.24 3.03 -44.34
C THR A 219 -4.44 4.35 -44.26
N PRO A 220 -3.69 4.73 -45.32
CA PRO A 220 -2.91 5.98 -45.30
C PRO A 220 -3.77 7.23 -45.03
N ASP A 221 -5.02 7.24 -45.45
CA ASP A 221 -5.98 8.34 -45.24
C ASP A 221 -6.37 8.51 -43.75
N GLU A 222 -6.11 7.50 -42.91
CA GLU A 222 -6.43 7.50 -41.47
C GLU A 222 -5.21 7.83 -40.59
N GLU A 223 -3.99 7.76 -41.12
CA GLU A 223 -2.75 7.92 -40.36
C GLU A 223 -2.59 9.29 -39.69
N TRP A 224 -3.10 10.36 -40.32
CA TRP A 224 -3.04 11.70 -39.76
C TRP A 224 -3.73 11.81 -38.39
N LYS A 225 -4.74 11.00 -38.10
CA LYS A 225 -5.42 10.95 -36.82
C LYS A 225 -4.49 10.43 -35.74
N LEU A 226 -3.72 9.39 -36.06
CA LEU A 226 -2.73 8.83 -35.15
C LEU A 226 -1.51 9.76 -34.96
N GLN A 227 -1.16 10.53 -35.98
CA GLN A 227 -0.11 11.58 -35.85
C GLN A 227 -0.55 12.63 -34.82
N LYS A 228 -1.81 13.10 -34.85
CA LYS A 228 -2.35 14.02 -33.85
C LYS A 228 -2.31 13.43 -32.43
N VAL A 229 -2.70 12.14 -32.28
CA VAL A 229 -2.60 11.46 -30.99
C VAL A 229 -1.15 11.45 -30.49
N GLN A 230 -0.20 11.21 -31.37
CA GLN A 230 1.23 11.18 -31.00
C GLN A 230 1.75 12.56 -30.55
N GLU A 231 1.30 13.65 -31.18
CA GLU A 231 1.61 15.02 -30.74
C GLU A 231 1.05 15.28 -29.34
N GLN A 232 -0.19 14.92 -29.07
CA GLN A 232 -0.81 15.06 -27.75
C GLN A 232 -0.14 14.18 -26.69
N LEU A 233 0.34 12.99 -27.05
CA LEU A 233 1.14 12.15 -26.15
C LEU A 233 2.47 12.80 -25.78
N ALA A 234 3.11 13.53 -26.69
CA ALA A 234 4.33 14.30 -26.39
C ALA A 234 4.05 15.41 -25.38
N ASP A 235 2.95 16.15 -25.52
CA ASP A 235 2.51 17.19 -24.57
C ASP A 235 2.23 16.60 -23.17
N VAL A 236 1.59 15.44 -23.12
CA VAL A 236 1.33 14.71 -21.86
C VAL A 236 2.64 14.28 -21.20
N LEU A 237 3.61 13.80 -21.96
CA LEU A 237 4.92 13.41 -21.45
C LEU A 237 5.69 14.60 -20.89
N ASP A 238 5.67 15.74 -21.59
CA ASP A 238 6.30 16.98 -21.11
C ASP A 238 5.70 17.43 -19.78
N LYS A 239 4.38 17.37 -19.65
CA LYS A 239 3.66 17.85 -18.47
C LYS A 239 3.75 16.91 -17.25
N TYR A 240 3.72 15.61 -17.47
CA TYR A 240 3.53 14.62 -16.40
C TYR A 240 4.67 13.59 -16.26
N GLY A 241 5.50 13.43 -17.30
CA GLY A 241 6.52 12.38 -17.34
C GLY A 241 7.61 12.49 -16.26
N ALA A 242 7.85 13.70 -15.73
CA ALA A 242 8.75 13.92 -14.60
C ALA A 242 8.14 13.57 -13.23
N ILE A 243 6.80 13.34 -13.17
CA ILE A 243 6.07 13.10 -11.94
C ILE A 243 5.72 11.62 -11.79
N VAL A 244 5.24 11.01 -12.89
CA VAL A 244 4.76 9.62 -12.93
C VAL A 244 5.30 8.88 -14.16
N PRO A 245 5.49 7.56 -14.08
CA PRO A 245 5.86 6.73 -15.23
C PRO A 245 4.65 6.61 -16.18
N VAL A 246 4.58 7.46 -17.18
CA VAL A 246 3.46 7.51 -18.12
C VAL A 246 3.44 6.26 -19.01
N LYS A 247 2.26 5.64 -19.13
CA LYS A 247 1.98 4.48 -19.99
C LYS A 247 0.77 4.79 -20.87
N LEU A 248 0.70 4.20 -22.04
CA LEU A 248 -0.44 4.29 -22.96
C LEU A 248 -1.24 2.99 -22.95
N TYR A 249 -2.56 3.13 -22.85
CA TYR A 249 -3.53 2.03 -22.91
C TYR A 249 -4.47 2.28 -24.07
N VAL A 250 -4.36 1.47 -25.12
CA VAL A 250 -5.23 1.55 -26.32
C VAL A 250 -6.39 0.58 -26.18
N ALA A 251 -7.60 1.10 -26.09
CA ALA A 251 -8.82 0.31 -26.00
C ALA A 251 -9.56 0.30 -27.34
N GLY A 252 -9.92 -0.88 -27.85
CA GLY A 252 -10.76 -1.01 -29.02
C GLY A 252 -12.21 -1.32 -28.63
N CYS A 253 -13.19 -0.74 -29.34
CA CYS A 253 -14.62 -0.96 -29.14
C CYS A 253 -15.31 -1.23 -30.48
N THR A 254 -16.46 -1.93 -30.42
CA THR A 254 -17.35 -2.17 -31.57
C THR A 254 -18.75 -1.69 -31.22
N ASP A 255 -19.60 -1.61 -32.23
CA ASP A 255 -21.06 -1.63 -32.03
C ASP A 255 -21.54 -3.06 -31.69
N THR A 256 -22.85 -3.24 -31.61
CA THR A 256 -23.54 -4.51 -31.26
C THR A 256 -23.90 -5.36 -32.44
N VAL A 257 -23.38 -5.07 -33.64
CA VAL A 257 -23.66 -5.88 -34.84
C VAL A 257 -22.75 -7.11 -34.85
N GLY A 258 -23.31 -8.29 -34.91
CA GLY A 258 -22.60 -9.57 -35.02
C GLY A 258 -22.40 -10.28 -33.70
N ASP A 259 -21.52 -11.31 -33.71
CA ASP A 259 -21.23 -12.11 -32.53
C ASP A 259 -20.30 -11.37 -31.57
N SER A 260 -20.62 -11.40 -30.28
CA SER A 260 -19.87 -10.67 -29.24
C SER A 260 -18.42 -11.14 -29.08
N GLY A 261 -18.16 -12.44 -29.29
CA GLY A 261 -16.80 -13.00 -29.27
C GLY A 261 -16.00 -12.50 -30.47
N HIS A 262 -16.61 -12.47 -31.67
CA HIS A 262 -16.00 -11.89 -32.86
C HIS A 262 -15.71 -10.38 -32.67
N ASN A 263 -16.66 -9.63 -32.13
CA ASN A 263 -16.51 -8.20 -31.82
C ASN A 263 -15.34 -7.93 -30.86
N ARG A 264 -15.19 -8.77 -29.87
CA ARG A 264 -14.06 -8.69 -28.93
C ARG A 264 -12.72 -8.91 -29.62
N ASP A 265 -12.61 -9.96 -30.43
CA ASP A 265 -11.37 -10.29 -31.16
C ASP A 265 -11.03 -9.21 -32.19
N LEU A 266 -12.04 -8.70 -32.93
CA LEU A 266 -11.84 -7.61 -33.90
C LEU A 266 -11.38 -6.32 -33.23
N SER A 267 -12.01 -5.92 -32.13
CA SER A 267 -11.63 -4.72 -31.39
C SER A 267 -10.22 -4.84 -30.80
N GLU A 268 -9.82 -6.03 -30.36
CA GLU A 268 -8.45 -6.28 -29.87
C GLU A 268 -7.42 -6.19 -31.01
N ARG A 269 -7.70 -6.76 -32.19
CA ARG A 269 -6.80 -6.64 -33.35
C ARG A 269 -6.64 -5.15 -33.75
N ARG A 270 -7.71 -4.38 -33.79
CA ARG A 270 -7.69 -2.94 -34.08
C ARG A 270 -6.87 -2.14 -33.08
N ALA A 271 -7.10 -2.36 -31.78
CA ALA A 271 -6.29 -1.74 -30.72
C ALA A 271 -4.80 -2.07 -30.86
N LYS A 272 -4.49 -3.32 -31.19
CA LYS A 272 -3.11 -3.77 -31.42
C LYS A 272 -2.47 -3.14 -32.66
N SER A 273 -3.22 -2.98 -33.75
CA SER A 273 -2.75 -2.33 -34.97
C SER A 273 -2.41 -0.85 -34.72
N ILE A 274 -3.27 -0.14 -34.00
CA ILE A 274 -3.01 1.24 -33.54
C ILE A 274 -1.75 1.29 -32.66
N ALA A 275 -1.64 0.43 -31.65
CA ALA A 275 -0.48 0.37 -30.76
C ALA A 275 0.83 0.13 -31.52
N ARG A 276 0.81 -0.76 -32.54
CA ARG A 276 1.95 -1.03 -33.41
C ARG A 276 2.31 0.17 -34.28
N TRP A 277 1.31 0.85 -34.83
CA TRP A 277 1.53 2.04 -35.63
C TRP A 277 2.23 3.14 -34.79
N LEU A 278 1.70 3.45 -33.61
CA LEU A 278 2.30 4.43 -32.70
C LEU A 278 3.74 4.06 -32.31
N ARG A 279 4.00 2.78 -32.04
CA ARG A 279 5.36 2.28 -31.76
C ARG A 279 6.30 2.48 -32.95
N ALA A 280 5.84 2.13 -34.16
CA ALA A 280 6.63 2.26 -35.38
C ALA A 280 6.94 3.71 -35.76
N HIS A 281 6.07 4.65 -35.32
CA HIS A 281 6.24 6.08 -35.59
C HIS A 281 6.85 6.85 -34.41
N GLY A 282 7.57 6.17 -33.50
CA GLY A 282 8.47 6.82 -32.54
C GLY A 282 7.93 6.93 -31.11
N SER A 283 6.76 6.40 -30.78
CA SER A 283 6.33 6.35 -29.39
C SER A 283 7.26 5.47 -28.54
N THR A 284 7.86 6.06 -27.50
CA THR A 284 8.76 5.36 -26.54
C THR A 284 8.02 4.87 -25.31
N LEU A 285 6.75 5.25 -25.12
CA LEU A 285 5.94 4.85 -23.98
C LEU A 285 5.77 3.32 -23.91
N PRO A 286 5.67 2.72 -22.72
CA PRO A 286 5.09 1.40 -22.58
C PRO A 286 3.65 1.44 -23.10
N ILE A 287 3.31 0.62 -24.09
CA ILE A 287 1.99 0.57 -24.70
C ILE A 287 1.31 -0.75 -24.31
N PHE A 288 0.08 -0.63 -23.88
CA PHE A 288 -0.81 -1.74 -23.58
C PHE A 288 -2.04 -1.63 -24.48
N TYR A 289 -2.66 -2.75 -24.80
CA TYR A 289 -3.88 -2.78 -25.63
C TYR A 289 -4.90 -3.78 -25.08
N TYR A 290 -6.17 -3.53 -25.38
CA TYR A 290 -7.27 -4.42 -25.03
C TYR A 290 -8.48 -4.18 -25.93
N GLY A 291 -9.20 -5.27 -26.28
CA GLY A 291 -10.47 -5.19 -27.00
C GLY A 291 -11.64 -5.36 -26.06
N PHE A 292 -12.48 -4.36 -25.95
CA PHE A 292 -13.72 -4.43 -25.18
C PHE A 292 -14.89 -4.99 -26.01
N GLY A 293 -14.75 -5.03 -27.35
CA GLY A 293 -15.90 -5.34 -28.22
C GLY A 293 -17.05 -4.38 -27.96
N GLU A 294 -18.24 -4.93 -27.75
CA GLU A 294 -19.45 -4.21 -27.36
C GLU A 294 -19.58 -3.99 -25.84
N GLY A 295 -18.60 -4.42 -25.05
CA GLY A 295 -18.61 -4.27 -23.58
C GLY A 295 -18.31 -2.86 -23.07
N LEU A 296 -18.00 -1.89 -23.97
CA LEU A 296 -17.76 -0.48 -23.64
C LEU A 296 -18.38 0.44 -24.69
N LEU A 297 -19.72 0.49 -24.71
CA LEU A 297 -20.48 1.31 -25.62
C LEU A 297 -20.44 2.80 -25.24
N ALA A 298 -20.22 3.69 -26.21
CA ALA A 298 -20.39 5.14 -26.03
C ALA A 298 -21.87 5.51 -25.86
N VAL A 299 -22.72 4.86 -26.65
CA VAL A 299 -24.16 4.98 -26.59
C VAL A 299 -24.75 3.59 -26.38
N GLN A 300 -25.54 3.41 -25.35
CA GLN A 300 -26.20 2.14 -25.08
C GLN A 300 -27.18 1.81 -26.14
N THR A 301 -27.04 0.64 -26.77
CA THR A 301 -27.94 0.13 -27.82
C THR A 301 -28.38 -1.29 -27.48
N GLY A 302 -29.45 -1.74 -28.09
CA GLY A 302 -29.80 -3.17 -28.12
C GLY A 302 -28.81 -3.96 -28.99
N ASP A 303 -29.00 -5.27 -29.03
CA ASP A 303 -28.22 -6.17 -29.87
C ASP A 303 -28.53 -5.93 -31.38
N GLY A 304 -27.51 -6.11 -32.24
CA GLY A 304 -27.64 -5.99 -33.69
C GLY A 304 -27.80 -4.55 -34.23
N VAL A 305 -27.48 -3.52 -33.45
CA VAL A 305 -27.63 -2.12 -33.85
C VAL A 305 -26.32 -1.56 -34.41
N ASP A 306 -26.31 -1.15 -35.67
CA ASP A 306 -25.19 -0.40 -36.27
C ASP A 306 -25.14 1.01 -35.68
N MET A 307 -24.05 1.30 -34.92
CA MET A 307 -23.87 2.58 -34.26
C MET A 307 -22.41 3.04 -34.40
N LEU A 308 -22.18 3.98 -35.32
CA LEU A 308 -20.84 4.46 -35.66
C LEU A 308 -20.03 4.91 -34.43
N VAL A 309 -20.65 5.67 -33.51
CA VAL A 309 -19.95 6.19 -32.32
C VAL A 309 -19.52 5.09 -31.33
N ASN A 310 -20.01 3.87 -31.46
CA ASN A 310 -19.56 2.72 -30.68
C ASN A 310 -18.34 2.03 -31.31
N ARG A 311 -18.10 2.23 -32.62
CA ARG A 311 -16.91 1.70 -33.33
C ARG A 311 -15.74 2.67 -33.19
N ARG A 312 -15.10 2.67 -32.05
CA ARG A 312 -14.06 3.63 -31.66
C ARG A 312 -12.84 2.97 -31.02
N ALA A 313 -11.76 3.72 -30.93
CA ALA A 313 -10.64 3.42 -30.04
C ALA A 313 -10.53 4.50 -28.97
N LEU A 314 -10.04 4.15 -27.78
CA LEU A 314 -9.69 5.11 -26.72
C LEU A 314 -8.19 5.08 -26.51
N TYR A 315 -7.61 6.23 -26.23
CA TYR A 315 -6.19 6.40 -25.95
C TYR A 315 -6.03 6.91 -24.51
N LEU A 316 -5.95 5.96 -23.58
CA LEU A 316 -5.92 6.26 -22.16
C LEU A 316 -4.48 6.33 -21.70
N VAL A 317 -4.12 7.37 -20.97
CA VAL A 317 -2.76 7.59 -20.48
C VAL A 317 -2.76 7.64 -18.96
N GLY A 318 -1.82 6.94 -18.33
CA GLY A 318 -1.71 6.91 -16.88
C GLY A 318 -0.50 6.12 -16.41
N ALA A 319 -0.18 6.20 -15.13
CA ALA A 319 0.87 5.37 -14.53
C ALA A 319 0.43 3.92 -14.32
N ASN A 320 -0.86 3.73 -14.08
CA ASN A 320 -1.53 2.45 -13.83
C ASN A 320 -2.68 2.25 -14.84
N PRO A 321 -3.22 1.03 -14.98
CA PRO A 321 -4.47 0.84 -15.73
C PRO A 321 -5.58 1.75 -15.19
N PRO A 322 -6.58 2.12 -16.04
CA PRO A 322 -7.69 2.97 -15.62
C PRO A 322 -8.31 2.47 -14.30
N PRO A 323 -8.45 3.34 -13.28
CA PRO A 323 -8.97 2.96 -11.97
C PRO A 323 -10.50 2.81 -11.98
N ARG A 324 -11.05 2.29 -10.89
CA ARG A 324 -12.50 2.28 -10.68
C ARG A 324 -13.05 3.70 -10.65
N GLY A 325 -14.28 3.89 -11.14
CA GLY A 325 -14.88 5.22 -11.27
C GLY A 325 -14.42 6.01 -12.49
N SER A 326 -13.49 5.46 -13.30
CA SER A 326 -13.04 6.08 -14.55
C SER A 326 -14.02 5.94 -15.73
N GLY A 327 -15.08 5.16 -15.58
CA GLY A 327 -15.97 4.79 -16.68
C GLY A 327 -15.43 3.66 -17.56
N ILE A 328 -14.21 3.19 -17.32
CA ILE A 328 -13.56 2.10 -18.07
C ILE A 328 -13.66 0.81 -17.24
N PRO A 329 -14.23 -0.29 -17.78
CA PRO A 329 -14.26 -1.58 -17.09
C PRO A 329 -12.87 -2.12 -16.82
N GLY A 330 -12.71 -2.86 -15.71
CA GLY A 330 -11.46 -3.56 -15.42
C GLY A 330 -11.11 -4.56 -16.53
N ALA A 331 -9.85 -4.58 -16.97
CA ALA A 331 -9.38 -5.39 -18.08
C ALA A 331 -8.00 -5.99 -17.84
N SER A 332 -7.74 -7.13 -18.48
CA SER A 332 -6.41 -7.77 -18.51
C SER A 332 -5.62 -7.20 -19.69
N TRP A 333 -5.10 -5.99 -19.53
CA TRP A 333 -4.33 -5.29 -20.54
C TRP A 333 -3.12 -6.09 -20.99
N ARG A 334 -2.91 -6.19 -22.30
CA ARG A 334 -1.78 -6.90 -22.90
C ARG A 334 -0.68 -5.92 -23.28
N ALA A 335 0.55 -6.21 -22.91
CA ALA A 335 1.70 -5.42 -23.34
C ALA A 335 1.98 -5.66 -24.84
N LEU A 336 2.41 -4.58 -25.55
CA LEU A 336 2.81 -4.62 -26.94
C LEU A 336 4.25 -5.14 -27.08
#